data_423bba7cb595431d485e357b6836bc49
#
_entry.id   423bba7cb595431d485e357b6836bc49
#
_cell.length_a   1.000
_cell.length_b   1.000
_cell.length_c   1.000
_cell.angle_alpha   90.00
_cell.angle_beta   90.00
_cell.angle_gamma   90.00
#
_symmetry.space_group_name_H-M   'P 1'
#
loop_
_entity.id
_entity.type
_entity.pdbx_description
1 polymer ?
#
loop_
_entity_poly.entity_id
_entity_poly.type
_entity_poly.pdbx_seq_one_letter_code
_entity_poly.pdbx_strand_id
1 'polypeptide(L)'
;MVQTRPDHILIVEDSQLVIDALTVLFDAAGRRVSGARSIAEAILIEDADPAALVLLDLRLPDGDGLSLVEHLRGAGSVVVAMTGDDDPDKRQRCLDAGCVDVLIKPVPVKQLMALADRWIQ
;
A
#
# COMPACT_ATOMS: atom_id res chain seq x y z
N MET A 1 -21.50 -8.66 -6.90
CA MET A 1 -20.76 -8.45 -5.66
C MET A 1 -19.32 -8.03 -5.98
N VAL A 2 -18.91 -6.89 -5.46
CA VAL A 2 -17.55 -6.41 -5.66
C VAL A 2 -16.64 -7.12 -4.65
N GLN A 3 -15.56 -7.72 -5.15
CA GLN A 3 -14.59 -8.41 -4.31
C GLN A 3 -13.20 -7.89 -4.63
N THR A 4 -12.34 -7.83 -3.61
CA THR A 4 -10.93 -7.56 -3.83
C THR A 4 -10.30 -8.71 -4.60
N ARG A 5 -9.34 -8.40 -5.45
CA ARG A 5 -8.55 -9.42 -6.13
C ARG A 5 -7.59 -10.04 -5.13
N PRO A 6 -7.62 -11.38 -4.92
CA PRO A 6 -6.79 -12.01 -3.90
C PRO A 6 -5.29 -11.79 -4.08
N ASP A 7 -4.86 -11.56 -5.30
CA ASP A 7 -3.45 -11.41 -5.68
C ASP A 7 -3.06 -9.97 -6.01
N HIS A 8 -4.01 -9.02 -5.91
CA HIS A 8 -3.77 -7.64 -6.35
C HIS A 8 -3.16 -6.80 -5.23
N ILE A 9 -2.02 -6.19 -5.53
CA ILE A 9 -1.32 -5.25 -4.66
C ILE A 9 -1.35 -3.88 -5.32
N LEU A 10 -1.79 -2.87 -4.57
CA LEU A 10 -1.70 -1.47 -4.99
C LEU A 10 -0.55 -0.81 -4.24
N ILE A 11 0.38 -0.20 -4.98
CA ILE A 11 1.49 0.55 -4.43
C ILE A 11 1.21 2.02 -4.64
N VAL A 12 1.07 2.78 -3.56
CA VAL A 12 0.84 4.22 -3.59
C VAL A 12 2.13 4.91 -3.17
N GLU A 13 2.83 5.50 -4.13
CA GLU A 13 4.18 6.02 -3.96
C GLU A 13 4.45 7.07 -5.03
N ASP A 14 5.01 8.23 -4.68
CA ASP A 14 5.26 9.29 -5.65
C ASP A 14 6.45 9.01 -6.57
N SER A 15 7.36 8.13 -6.18
CA SER A 15 8.53 7.76 -6.97
C SER A 15 8.22 6.61 -7.93
N GLN A 16 8.29 6.88 -9.23
CA GLN A 16 8.09 5.85 -10.25
C GLN A 16 9.16 4.76 -10.16
N LEU A 17 10.39 5.12 -9.78
CA LEU A 17 11.46 4.14 -9.59
C LEU A 17 11.11 3.12 -8.51
N VAL A 18 10.54 3.58 -7.40
CA VAL A 18 10.13 2.70 -6.30
C VAL A 18 8.99 1.79 -6.75
N ILE A 19 7.99 2.36 -7.45
CA ILE A 19 6.87 1.58 -7.99
C ILE A 19 7.39 0.49 -8.92
N ASP A 20 8.30 0.84 -9.84
CA ASP A 20 8.85 -0.11 -10.81
C ASP A 20 9.63 -1.22 -10.12
N ALA A 21 10.45 -0.89 -9.14
CA ALA A 21 11.23 -1.87 -8.40
C ALA A 21 10.33 -2.85 -7.64
N LEU A 22 9.32 -2.34 -6.95
CA LEU A 22 8.38 -3.18 -6.21
C LEU A 22 7.51 -4.01 -7.15
N THR A 23 7.15 -3.45 -8.31
CA THR A 23 6.38 -4.18 -9.32
C THR A 23 7.14 -5.40 -9.82
N VAL A 24 8.42 -5.23 -10.17
CA VAL A 24 9.28 -6.35 -10.62
C VAL A 24 9.32 -7.42 -9.54
N LEU A 25 9.49 -7.01 -8.29
CA LEU A 25 9.62 -7.92 -7.16
C LEU A 25 8.36 -8.77 -6.94
N PHE A 26 7.22 -8.13 -6.87
CA PHE A 26 5.95 -8.82 -6.62
C PHE A 26 5.47 -9.59 -7.85
N ASP A 27 5.70 -9.06 -9.04
CA ASP A 27 5.36 -9.75 -10.29
C ASP A 27 6.12 -11.08 -10.41
N ALA A 28 7.40 -11.08 -10.05
CA ALA A 28 8.21 -12.31 -10.02
C ALA A 28 7.66 -13.33 -9.02
N ALA A 29 6.94 -12.90 -8.01
CA ALA A 29 6.28 -13.77 -7.02
C ALA A 29 4.84 -14.16 -7.43
N GLY A 30 4.42 -13.82 -8.64
CA GLY A 30 3.08 -14.14 -9.13
C GLY A 30 1.98 -13.21 -8.65
N ARG A 31 2.33 -12.06 -8.10
CA ARG A 31 1.37 -11.07 -7.61
C ARG A 31 1.07 -10.04 -8.69
N ARG A 32 -0.18 -9.64 -8.81
CA ARG A 32 -0.60 -8.60 -9.74
C ARG A 32 -0.46 -7.24 -9.07
N VAL A 33 0.20 -6.28 -9.72
CA VAL A 33 0.57 -5.00 -9.12
C VAL A 33 0.02 -3.83 -9.92
N SER A 34 -0.54 -2.85 -9.21
CA SER A 34 -0.86 -1.54 -9.77
C SER A 34 -0.09 -0.48 -8.99
N GLY A 35 0.29 0.58 -9.66
CA GLY A 35 0.99 1.71 -9.04
C GLY A 35 0.19 3.00 -9.18
N ALA A 36 0.15 3.78 -8.10
CA ALA A 36 -0.45 5.10 -8.10
C ALA A 36 0.55 6.09 -7.50
N ARG A 37 0.69 7.25 -8.13
CA ARG A 37 1.66 8.25 -7.72
C ARG A 37 1.06 9.39 -6.90
N SER A 38 -0.24 9.33 -6.67
CA SER A 38 -0.97 10.37 -5.93
C SER A 38 -2.20 9.78 -5.27
N ILE A 39 -2.81 10.54 -4.38
CA ILE A 39 -4.08 10.18 -3.74
C ILE A 39 -5.16 10.02 -4.82
N ALA A 40 -5.25 10.94 -5.76
CA ALA A 40 -6.26 10.91 -6.81
C ALA A 40 -6.13 9.67 -7.69
N GLU A 41 -4.91 9.29 -8.10
CA GLU A 41 -4.69 8.07 -8.88
C GLU A 41 -5.05 6.82 -8.08
N ALA A 42 -4.70 6.79 -6.80
CA ALA A 42 -5.00 5.65 -5.93
C ALA A 42 -6.51 5.41 -5.84
N ILE A 43 -7.29 6.47 -5.70
CA ILE A 43 -8.75 6.37 -5.65
C ILE A 43 -9.31 5.82 -6.95
N LEU A 44 -8.83 6.31 -8.09
CA LEU A 44 -9.29 5.84 -9.40
C LEU A 44 -9.01 4.35 -9.61
N ILE A 45 -7.80 3.91 -9.25
CA ILE A 45 -7.41 2.51 -9.40
C ILE A 45 -8.19 1.61 -8.43
N GLU A 46 -8.30 2.02 -7.19
CA GLU A 46 -8.99 1.24 -6.16
C GLU A 46 -10.48 1.10 -6.48
N ASP A 47 -11.12 2.17 -6.96
CA ASP A 47 -12.54 2.12 -7.30
C ASP A 47 -12.81 1.21 -8.51
N ALA A 48 -11.85 1.13 -9.44
CA ALA A 48 -11.99 0.27 -10.62
C ALA A 48 -11.67 -1.20 -10.31
N ASP A 49 -10.69 -1.45 -9.44
CA ASP A 49 -10.19 -2.79 -9.16
C ASP A 49 -9.57 -2.84 -7.76
N PRO A 50 -10.40 -3.03 -6.72
CA PRO A 50 -9.91 -3.01 -5.34
C PRO A 50 -8.78 -4.01 -5.08
N ALA A 51 -7.75 -3.56 -4.39
CA ALA A 51 -6.60 -4.40 -4.05
C ALA A 51 -6.85 -5.20 -2.78
N ALA A 52 -6.21 -6.35 -2.68
CA ALA A 52 -6.19 -7.12 -1.44
C ALA A 52 -5.28 -6.45 -0.41
N LEU A 53 -4.15 -5.91 -0.88
CA LEU A 53 -3.14 -5.26 -0.04
C LEU A 53 -2.73 -3.94 -0.68
N VAL A 54 -2.66 -2.89 0.12
CA VAL A 54 -2.16 -1.58 -0.32
C VAL A 54 -0.91 -1.24 0.49
N LEU A 55 0.18 -0.93 -0.21
CA LEU A 55 1.39 -0.37 0.38
C LEU A 55 1.33 1.14 0.17
N LEU A 56 1.20 1.88 1.25
CA LEU A 56 0.88 3.30 1.22
C LEU A 56 2.02 4.15 1.76
N ASP A 57 2.63 4.97 0.89
CA ASP A 57 3.53 6.03 1.32
C ASP A 57 2.71 7.16 1.94
N LEU A 58 3.19 7.73 3.03
CA LEU A 58 2.47 8.79 3.74
C LEU A 58 2.65 10.16 3.08
N ARG A 59 3.73 10.36 2.32
CA ARG A 59 4.00 11.63 1.65
C ARG A 59 3.69 11.54 0.17
N LEU A 60 2.60 12.17 -0.22
CA LEU A 60 2.15 12.20 -1.60
C LEU A 60 2.06 13.64 -2.09
N PRO A 61 2.17 13.89 -3.41
CA PRO A 61 2.18 15.24 -3.95
C PRO A 61 0.90 16.01 -3.67
N ASP A 62 -0.23 15.33 -3.53
CA ASP A 62 -1.54 15.94 -3.32
C ASP A 62 -2.07 15.76 -1.88
N GLY A 63 -1.21 15.35 -0.95
CA GLY A 63 -1.58 15.35 0.46
C GLY A 63 -0.97 14.26 1.30
N ASP A 64 -1.55 14.07 2.48
CA ASP A 64 -1.14 13.04 3.44
C ASP A 64 -1.80 11.72 3.05
N GLY A 65 -0.99 10.68 2.88
CA GLY A 65 -1.48 9.35 2.53
C GLY A 65 -2.48 8.78 3.53
N LEU A 66 -2.41 9.16 4.80
CA LEU A 66 -3.37 8.69 5.81
C LEU A 66 -4.81 9.06 5.48
N SER A 67 -5.02 10.13 4.71
CA SER A 67 -6.37 10.50 4.26
C SER A 67 -7.03 9.46 3.38
N LEU A 68 -6.24 8.56 2.77
CA LEU A 68 -6.74 7.48 1.91
C LEU A 68 -7.23 6.25 2.69
N VAL A 69 -6.77 6.07 3.92
CA VAL A 69 -6.94 4.79 4.62
C VAL A 69 -8.40 4.37 4.74
N GLU A 70 -9.26 5.32 5.12
CA GLU A 70 -10.69 5.03 5.26
C GLU A 70 -11.31 4.57 3.94
N HIS A 71 -10.99 5.25 2.84
CA HIS A 71 -11.47 4.89 1.51
C HIS A 71 -11.01 3.49 1.10
N LEU A 72 -9.72 3.19 1.30
CA LEU A 72 -9.14 1.89 0.94
C LEU A 72 -9.74 0.76 1.77
N ARG A 73 -9.92 0.98 3.06
CA ARG A 73 -10.55 -0.01 3.94
C ARG A 73 -12.01 -0.23 3.58
N GLY A 74 -12.69 0.83 3.21
CA GLY A 74 -14.10 0.74 2.77
C GLY A 74 -14.26 -0.12 1.53
N ALA A 75 -13.24 -0.21 0.67
CA ALA A 75 -13.22 -1.09 -0.50
C ALA A 75 -12.77 -2.52 -0.15
N GLY A 76 -12.41 -2.81 1.09
CA GLY A 76 -12.00 -4.13 1.55
C GLY A 76 -10.50 -4.37 1.56
N SER A 77 -9.69 -3.35 1.30
CA SER A 77 -8.24 -3.50 1.25
C SER A 77 -7.61 -3.51 2.63
N VAL A 78 -6.56 -4.31 2.79
CA VAL A 78 -5.66 -4.26 3.94
C VAL A 78 -4.61 -3.19 3.63
N VAL A 79 -4.38 -2.25 4.54
CA VAL A 79 -3.46 -1.12 4.31
C VAL A 79 -2.26 -1.23 5.22
N VAL A 80 -1.07 -1.17 4.62
CA VAL A 80 0.21 -1.11 5.32
C VAL A 80 0.90 0.19 4.95
N ALA A 81 1.23 1.01 5.92
CA ALA A 81 1.93 2.26 5.69
C ALA A 81 3.43 2.02 5.53
N MET A 82 4.07 2.82 4.69
CA MET A 82 5.53 2.85 4.54
C MET A 82 6.01 4.26 4.83
N THR A 83 7.02 4.41 5.65
CA THR A 83 7.56 5.71 6.03
C THR A 83 9.07 5.65 6.22
N GLY A 84 9.76 6.76 5.95
CA GLY A 84 11.18 6.91 6.27
C GLY A 84 11.44 7.38 7.70
N ASP A 85 10.39 7.58 8.47
CA ASP A 85 10.44 8.17 9.80
C ASP A 85 10.02 7.14 10.86
N ASP A 86 10.96 6.76 11.73
CA ASP A 86 10.71 5.80 12.82
C ASP A 86 10.28 6.51 14.10
N ASP A 87 9.26 7.35 13.99
CA ASP A 87 8.67 8.07 15.11
C ASP A 87 7.50 7.26 15.69
N PRO A 88 7.55 6.89 17.00
CA PRO A 88 6.45 6.14 17.62
C PRO A 88 5.09 6.82 17.54
N ASP A 89 5.03 8.14 17.61
CA ASP A 89 3.77 8.88 17.50
C ASP A 89 3.19 8.76 16.08
N LYS A 90 4.02 8.83 15.08
CA LYS A 90 3.62 8.68 13.68
C LYS A 90 3.14 7.25 13.41
N ARG A 91 3.85 6.26 13.95
CA ARG A 91 3.43 4.88 13.87
C ARG A 91 2.04 4.68 14.48
N GLN A 92 1.82 5.26 15.67
CA GLN A 92 0.54 5.13 16.35
C GLN A 92 -0.59 5.79 15.54
N ARG A 93 -0.32 6.95 14.91
CA ARG A 93 -1.30 7.62 14.06
C ARG A 93 -1.70 6.74 12.87
N CYS A 94 -0.76 6.02 12.28
CA CYS A 94 -1.04 5.10 11.18
C CYS A 94 -1.95 3.96 11.64
N LEU A 95 -1.64 3.36 12.78
CA LEU A 95 -2.44 2.26 13.34
C LEU A 95 -3.84 2.75 13.72
N ASP A 96 -3.94 3.93 14.33
CA ASP A 96 -5.21 4.53 14.70
C ASP A 96 -6.09 4.84 13.48
N ALA A 97 -5.46 5.19 12.36
CA ALA A 97 -6.17 5.44 11.10
C ALA A 97 -6.70 4.16 10.45
N GLY A 98 -6.18 3.01 10.86
CA GLY A 98 -6.63 1.71 10.36
C GLY A 98 -5.62 0.91 9.57
N CYS A 99 -4.36 1.38 9.49
CA CYS A 99 -3.29 0.55 8.93
C CYS A 99 -3.04 -0.65 9.83
N VAL A 100 -2.79 -1.81 9.24
CA VAL A 100 -2.53 -3.03 10.02
C VAL A 100 -1.06 -3.14 10.42
N ASP A 101 -0.18 -2.40 9.76
CA ASP A 101 1.25 -2.37 10.06
C ASP A 101 1.88 -1.11 9.49
N VAL A 102 3.09 -0.82 9.95
CA VAL A 102 3.89 0.32 9.48
C VAL A 102 5.31 -0.19 9.22
N LEU A 103 5.79 -0.03 7.99
CA LEU A 103 7.12 -0.43 7.60
C LEU A 103 8.03 0.79 7.50
N ILE A 104 9.25 0.65 7.96
CA ILE A 104 10.25 1.72 7.91
C ILE A 104 11.13 1.52 6.67
N LYS A 105 11.21 2.55 5.84
CA LYS A 105 12.06 2.52 4.63
C LYS A 105 13.54 2.63 5.01
N PRO A 106 14.44 1.95 4.30
CA PRO A 106 14.19 1.02 3.20
C PRO A 106 13.70 -0.33 3.72
N VAL A 107 12.65 -0.86 3.09
CA VAL A 107 12.03 -2.11 3.54
C VAL A 107 12.75 -3.28 2.90
N PRO A 108 13.28 -4.24 3.68
CA PRO A 108 13.94 -5.42 3.13
C PRO A 108 12.98 -6.26 2.27
N VAL A 109 13.49 -6.80 1.16
CA VAL A 109 12.71 -7.64 0.25
C VAL A 109 12.02 -8.78 0.98
N LYS A 110 12.74 -9.45 1.87
CA LYS A 110 12.21 -10.56 2.66
C LYS A 110 10.99 -10.14 3.49
N GLN A 111 11.02 -8.96 4.06
CA GLN A 111 9.92 -8.43 4.85
C GLN A 111 8.70 -8.14 3.97
N LEU A 112 8.92 -7.59 2.76
CA LEU A 112 7.84 -7.32 1.81
C LEU A 112 7.18 -8.62 1.34
N MET A 113 7.98 -9.64 1.05
CA MET A 113 7.46 -10.94 0.64
C MET A 113 6.64 -11.60 1.73
N ALA A 114 7.14 -11.57 2.97
CA ALA A 114 6.43 -12.13 4.12
C ALA A 114 5.10 -11.40 4.36
N LEU A 115 5.09 -10.09 4.18
CA LEU A 115 3.89 -9.27 4.32
C LEU A 115 2.82 -9.69 3.31
N ALA A 116 3.20 -9.84 2.05
CA ALA A 116 2.29 -10.26 1.00
C ALA A 116 1.74 -11.67 1.28
N ASP A 117 2.58 -12.59 1.69
CA ASP A 117 2.16 -13.95 2.04
C ASP A 117 1.19 -13.97 3.21
N ARG A 118 1.37 -13.05 4.17
CA ARG A 118 0.50 -12.95 5.34
C ARG A 118 -0.89 -12.43 5.00
N TRP A 119 -0.98 -11.42 4.14
CA TRP A 119 -2.23 -10.69 3.89
C TRP A 119 -2.92 -11.06 2.59
N ILE A 120 -2.24 -11.75 1.69
CA ILE A 120 -2.80 -12.21 0.42
C ILE A 120 -2.79 -13.74 0.40
N GLN A 121 -3.91 -14.30 0.15
CA GLN A 121 -4.06 -15.76 0.12
C GLN A 121 -4.23 -16.30 -1.30
#